data_2dc0f9ce22da409c801a6c2fafb52b44
#
_entry.id   2dc0f9ce22da409c801a6c2fafb52b44
#
_cell.length_a   1.000
_cell.length_b   1.000
_cell.length_c   1.000
_cell.angle_alpha   90.00
_cell.angle_beta   90.00
_cell.angle_gamma   90.00
#
_symmetry.space_group_name_H-M   'P 1'
#
loop_
_entity.id
_entity.type
_entity.pdbx_description
1 polymer ?
#
loop_
_entity_poly.entity_id
_entity_poly.type
_entity_poly.pdbx_seq_one_letter_code
_entity_poly.pdbx_strand_id
1 'polypeptide(L)'
;MPAALLVLFYLGLTCAPLVLAAVQGHAPRPLRDELASGVALAGLAILLVEFVLSGRFRVISGRIGMDVTMRLHQLLARAATVMILLHPYLYAGPQSLSGGLTPPGSAALNYDWSGLWPGIVAWLLLGALMVIALGRDGLFRHEHWRAMHGLMALGVAGLGVLHATRAGRYSADPTLAVLWWALFAVAVFSLLWVYVIKPAMKARCPWTVSAVARVADRTWELRLRPEGHTGLRYQPGHFAWISVGRPAVSLDENPFSIASAPAEDPDLRFVIKELGDFTNRIGGIRPGTRAYVDAPFGSLTLDRHRDAAGVALIAGGVGIAPMLSHLRQLDADADPRPRLLLYANRTIDQIVCDAELKARATDGPLRVVHVLSEPPENWTGETGFVTAEMIRRHFDQDALRTWVFVLCGPPPMLHAVEQVLTDLGVPPKNILLEQFSYD
;
A
#
# COMPACT_ATOMS: atom_id res chain seq x y z
N MET A 1 -12.86 -0.86 12.42
CA MET A 1 -12.95 -2.33 12.49
C MET A 1 -11.60 -2.88 12.92
N PRO A 2 -11.51 -3.88 13.82
CA PRO A 2 -10.24 -4.59 14.09
C PRO A 2 -9.71 -5.29 12.82
N ALA A 3 -8.38 -5.41 12.67
CA ALA A 3 -7.77 -6.09 11.52
C ALA A 3 -8.30 -7.53 11.35
N ALA A 4 -8.49 -8.24 12.46
CA ALA A 4 -9.07 -9.59 12.45
C ALA A 4 -10.46 -9.66 11.79
N LEU A 5 -11.32 -8.65 12.01
CA LEU A 5 -12.64 -8.59 11.37
C LEU A 5 -12.54 -8.36 9.85
N LEU A 6 -11.54 -7.59 9.38
CA LEU A 6 -11.30 -7.43 7.95
C LEU A 6 -10.86 -8.75 7.31
N VAL A 7 -9.98 -9.50 7.97
CA VAL A 7 -9.55 -10.83 7.52
C VAL A 7 -10.73 -11.80 7.49
N LEU A 8 -11.54 -11.85 8.54
CA LEU A 8 -12.72 -12.71 8.59
C LEU A 8 -13.74 -12.35 7.50
N PHE A 9 -13.94 -11.05 7.25
CA PHE A 9 -14.82 -10.58 6.19
C PHE A 9 -14.29 -10.97 4.80
N TYR A 10 -12.99 -10.81 4.58
CA TYR A 10 -12.33 -11.25 3.34
C TYR A 10 -12.51 -12.76 3.12
N LEU A 11 -12.20 -13.58 4.13
CA LEU A 11 -12.36 -15.03 4.06
C LEU A 11 -13.84 -15.41 3.85
N GLY A 12 -14.77 -14.74 4.53
CA GLY A 12 -16.20 -14.94 4.33
C GLY A 12 -16.64 -14.72 2.89
N LEU A 13 -16.21 -13.60 2.28
CA LEU A 13 -16.55 -13.29 0.88
C LEU A 13 -15.90 -14.27 -0.12
N THR A 14 -14.66 -14.66 0.10
CA THR A 14 -13.94 -15.55 -0.82
C THR A 14 -14.38 -17.00 -0.71
N CYS A 15 -14.83 -17.45 0.48
CA CYS A 15 -15.36 -18.77 0.70
C CYS A 15 -16.88 -18.90 0.42
N ALA A 16 -17.63 -17.80 0.42
CA ALA A 16 -19.08 -17.81 0.22
C ALA A 16 -19.53 -18.58 -1.05
N PRO A 17 -18.87 -18.43 -2.22
CA PRO A 17 -19.26 -19.19 -3.41
C PRO A 17 -19.12 -20.70 -3.24
N LEU A 18 -18.08 -21.15 -2.51
CA LEU A 18 -17.87 -22.58 -2.24
C LEU A 18 -18.97 -23.13 -1.32
N VAL A 19 -19.31 -22.37 -0.28
CA VAL A 19 -20.40 -22.76 0.65
C VAL A 19 -21.74 -22.78 -0.09
N LEU A 20 -22.05 -21.75 -0.87
CA LEU A 20 -23.29 -21.71 -1.65
C LEU A 20 -23.35 -22.84 -2.68
N ALA A 21 -22.26 -23.18 -3.34
CA ALA A 21 -22.20 -24.34 -4.24
C ALA A 21 -22.46 -25.68 -3.51
N ALA A 22 -21.89 -25.84 -2.32
CA ALA A 22 -22.06 -27.05 -1.52
C ALA A 22 -23.53 -27.28 -1.05
N VAL A 23 -24.26 -26.21 -0.74
CA VAL A 23 -25.65 -26.30 -0.26
C VAL A 23 -26.69 -26.48 -1.38
N GLN A 24 -26.28 -26.34 -2.67
CA GLN A 24 -27.20 -26.54 -3.82
C GLN A 24 -27.67 -27.99 -3.96
N GLY A 25 -27.02 -28.95 -3.30
CA GLY A 25 -27.45 -30.35 -3.29
C GLY A 25 -27.31 -31.08 -4.64
N HIS A 26 -26.45 -30.59 -5.52
CA HIS A 26 -26.17 -31.28 -6.78
C HIS A 26 -25.55 -32.66 -6.57
N ALA A 27 -25.87 -33.62 -7.43
CA ALA A 27 -25.25 -34.93 -7.41
C ALA A 27 -23.71 -34.80 -7.57
N PRO A 28 -22.91 -35.53 -6.78
CA PRO A 28 -21.46 -35.44 -6.83
C PRO A 28 -20.91 -35.88 -8.20
N ARG A 29 -19.92 -35.18 -8.71
CA ARG A 29 -19.15 -35.54 -9.90
C ARG A 29 -17.83 -36.20 -9.50
N PRO A 30 -17.03 -36.71 -10.45
CA PRO A 30 -15.66 -37.12 -10.19
C PRO A 30 -14.89 -36.01 -9.45
N LEU A 31 -14.08 -36.41 -8.45
CA LEU A 31 -13.34 -35.49 -7.60
C LEU A 31 -12.55 -34.40 -8.40
N ARG A 32 -12.01 -34.78 -9.55
CA ARG A 32 -11.27 -33.91 -10.44
C ARG A 32 -12.14 -32.74 -10.95
N ASP A 33 -13.37 -33.02 -11.36
CA ASP A 33 -14.32 -32.01 -11.83
C ASP A 33 -14.81 -31.10 -10.71
N GLU A 34 -15.00 -31.66 -9.50
CA GLU A 34 -15.33 -30.84 -8.32
C GLU A 34 -14.17 -29.92 -7.90
N LEU A 35 -12.94 -30.43 -7.95
CA LEU A 35 -11.75 -29.62 -7.72
C LEU A 35 -11.62 -28.51 -8.76
N ALA A 36 -11.85 -28.81 -10.05
CA ALA A 36 -11.81 -27.81 -11.12
C ALA A 36 -12.81 -26.67 -10.87
N SER A 37 -14.06 -27.04 -10.51
CA SER A 37 -15.10 -26.07 -10.15
C SER A 37 -14.75 -25.29 -8.90
N GLY A 38 -14.29 -25.95 -7.84
CA GLY A 38 -13.92 -25.31 -6.57
C GLY A 38 -12.79 -24.29 -6.74
N VAL A 39 -11.75 -24.66 -7.50
CA VAL A 39 -10.62 -23.77 -7.81
C VAL A 39 -11.06 -22.57 -8.64
N ALA A 40 -11.96 -22.77 -9.63
CA ALA A 40 -12.51 -21.67 -10.43
C ALA A 40 -13.37 -20.71 -9.60
N LEU A 41 -14.24 -21.24 -8.72
CA LEU A 41 -15.08 -20.44 -7.82
C LEU A 41 -14.22 -19.59 -6.86
N ALA A 42 -13.23 -20.22 -6.21
CA ALA A 42 -12.33 -19.53 -5.30
C ALA A 42 -11.49 -18.47 -6.01
N GLY A 43 -10.91 -18.82 -7.17
CA GLY A 43 -10.09 -17.90 -7.96
C GLY A 43 -10.87 -16.66 -8.43
N LEU A 44 -12.12 -16.85 -8.92
CA LEU A 44 -12.96 -15.73 -9.32
C LEU A 44 -13.39 -14.86 -8.14
N ALA A 45 -13.69 -15.46 -6.97
CA ALA A 45 -14.04 -14.71 -5.76
C ALA A 45 -12.88 -13.85 -5.28
N ILE A 46 -11.67 -14.42 -5.19
CA ILE A 46 -10.47 -13.68 -4.83
C ILE A 46 -10.27 -12.53 -5.82
N LEU A 47 -10.29 -12.80 -7.13
CA LEU A 47 -10.09 -11.79 -8.17
C LEU A 47 -11.06 -10.60 -8.02
N LEU A 48 -12.33 -10.86 -7.74
CA LEU A 48 -13.34 -9.80 -7.56
C LEU A 48 -13.14 -9.00 -6.28
N VAL A 49 -12.76 -9.65 -5.18
CA VAL A 49 -12.52 -8.97 -3.90
C VAL A 49 -11.23 -8.14 -3.92
N GLU A 50 -10.25 -8.51 -4.75
CA GLU A 50 -8.98 -7.78 -4.90
C GLU A 50 -9.16 -6.33 -5.39
N PHE A 51 -10.24 -5.99 -6.08
CA PHE A 51 -10.55 -4.60 -6.45
C PHE A 51 -10.74 -3.70 -5.24
N VAL A 52 -11.21 -4.24 -4.13
CA VAL A 52 -11.38 -3.49 -2.88
C VAL A 52 -10.03 -3.30 -2.19
N LEU A 53 -9.16 -4.33 -2.18
CA LEU A 53 -7.84 -4.22 -1.56
C LEU A 53 -6.93 -3.25 -2.31
N SER A 54 -6.97 -3.23 -3.64
CA SER A 54 -6.16 -2.33 -4.48
C SER A 54 -6.69 -0.88 -4.52
N GLY A 55 -7.92 -0.63 -4.06
CA GLY A 55 -8.64 0.64 -4.23
C GLY A 55 -8.19 1.82 -3.37
N ARG A 56 -7.11 1.73 -2.60
CA ARG A 56 -6.65 2.78 -1.67
C ARG A 56 -7.77 3.27 -0.74
N PHE A 57 -8.61 2.35 -0.25
CA PHE A 57 -9.64 2.68 0.72
C PHE A 57 -9.03 2.87 2.10
N ARG A 58 -9.13 4.08 2.65
CA ARG A 58 -8.57 4.45 3.97
C ARG A 58 -9.08 3.57 5.12
N VAL A 59 -10.30 3.06 5.00
CA VAL A 59 -10.89 2.15 6.01
C VAL A 59 -10.08 0.86 6.13
N ILE A 60 -9.45 0.42 5.06
CA ILE A 60 -8.62 -0.79 4.99
C ILE A 60 -7.15 -0.42 5.25
N SER A 61 -6.56 0.42 4.39
CA SER A 61 -5.14 0.76 4.44
C SER A 61 -4.72 1.52 5.71
N GLY A 62 -5.60 2.33 6.29
CA GLY A 62 -5.33 3.02 7.56
C GLY A 62 -5.34 2.12 8.80
N ARG A 63 -5.68 0.82 8.67
CA ARG A 63 -5.72 -0.15 9.77
C ARG A 63 -4.65 -1.22 9.66
N ILE A 64 -4.30 -1.59 8.45
CA ILE A 64 -3.41 -2.72 8.13
C ILE A 64 -2.04 -2.19 7.64
N GLY A 65 -2.00 -0.97 7.12
CA GLY A 65 -0.88 -0.41 6.38
C GLY A 65 -1.09 -0.57 4.87
N MET A 66 -0.63 0.42 4.11
CA MET A 66 -0.73 0.39 2.64
C MET A 66 0.21 -0.67 2.04
N ASP A 67 1.41 -0.78 2.59
CA ASP A 67 2.43 -1.76 2.20
C ASP A 67 1.95 -3.20 2.39
N VAL A 68 1.38 -3.52 3.55
CA VAL A 68 0.80 -4.85 3.85
C VAL A 68 -0.36 -5.14 2.90
N THR A 69 -1.24 -4.17 2.65
CA THR A 69 -2.39 -4.32 1.75
C THR A 69 -1.92 -4.61 0.32
N MET A 70 -0.89 -3.91 -0.16
CA MET A 70 -0.36 -4.12 -1.51
C MET A 70 0.38 -5.46 -1.67
N ARG A 71 1.16 -5.89 -0.66
CA ARG A 71 1.78 -7.23 -0.66
C ARG A 71 0.72 -8.34 -0.66
N LEU A 72 -0.35 -8.17 0.12
CA LEU A 72 -1.46 -9.11 0.15
C LEU A 72 -2.15 -9.19 -1.21
N HIS A 73 -2.44 -8.03 -1.83
CA HIS A 73 -2.97 -7.95 -3.19
C HIS A 73 -2.09 -8.71 -4.19
N GLN A 74 -0.77 -8.50 -4.18
CA GLN A 74 0.15 -9.20 -5.08
C GLN A 74 0.13 -10.72 -4.87
N LEU A 75 0.15 -11.18 -3.62
CA LEU A 75 0.12 -12.60 -3.30
C LEU A 75 -1.19 -13.27 -3.74
N LEU A 76 -2.32 -12.67 -3.38
CA LEU A 76 -3.65 -13.23 -3.63
C LEU A 76 -4.01 -13.16 -5.11
N ALA A 77 -3.64 -12.08 -5.81
CA ALA A 77 -3.81 -11.96 -7.26
C ALA A 77 -3.01 -13.03 -8.02
N ARG A 78 -1.77 -13.34 -7.60
CA ARG A 78 -0.98 -14.44 -8.16
C ARG A 78 -1.65 -15.79 -7.90
N ALA A 79 -2.13 -16.03 -6.68
CA ALA A 79 -2.85 -17.26 -6.34
C ALA A 79 -4.13 -17.42 -7.17
N ALA A 80 -4.96 -16.38 -7.27
CA ALA A 80 -6.16 -16.37 -8.11
C ALA A 80 -5.84 -16.62 -9.58
N THR A 81 -4.76 -16.01 -10.09
CA THR A 81 -4.29 -16.23 -11.46
C THR A 81 -3.94 -17.69 -11.71
N VAL A 82 -3.15 -18.33 -10.82
CA VAL A 82 -2.81 -19.75 -10.94
C VAL A 82 -4.07 -20.61 -10.91
N MET A 83 -5.00 -20.35 -9.99
CA MET A 83 -6.27 -21.07 -9.89
C MET A 83 -7.08 -20.94 -11.20
N ILE A 84 -7.25 -19.73 -11.72
CA ILE A 84 -8.03 -19.48 -12.93
C ILE A 84 -7.34 -20.04 -14.19
N LEU A 85 -6.01 -19.94 -14.29
CA LEU A 85 -5.30 -20.49 -15.43
C LEU A 85 -5.27 -22.02 -15.42
N LEU A 86 -5.29 -22.64 -14.24
CA LEU A 86 -5.22 -24.10 -14.08
C LEU A 86 -6.56 -24.79 -14.25
N HIS A 87 -7.69 -24.16 -13.87
CA HIS A 87 -9.00 -24.83 -13.78
C HIS A 87 -9.45 -25.55 -15.07
N PRO A 88 -9.20 -25.05 -16.32
CA PRO A 88 -9.63 -25.75 -17.52
C PRO A 88 -8.94 -27.10 -17.70
N TYR A 89 -7.71 -27.23 -17.23
CA TYR A 89 -6.91 -28.46 -17.33
C TYR A 89 -7.28 -29.49 -16.24
N LEU A 90 -7.95 -29.06 -15.18
CA LEU A 90 -8.42 -29.95 -14.13
C LEU A 90 -9.67 -30.70 -14.53
N TYR A 91 -10.50 -30.18 -15.44
CA TYR A 91 -11.62 -30.96 -15.95
C TYR A 91 -11.09 -32.21 -16.64
N ALA A 92 -11.84 -33.34 -16.50
CA ALA A 92 -11.51 -34.57 -17.17
C ALA A 92 -11.37 -34.27 -18.66
N GLY A 93 -10.13 -34.38 -19.16
CA GLY A 93 -9.78 -34.00 -20.52
C GLY A 93 -10.64 -34.72 -21.56
N PRO A 94 -10.45 -34.44 -22.87
CA PRO A 94 -11.36 -34.75 -23.97
C PRO A 94 -11.48 -36.26 -24.29
N GLN A 95 -11.71 -37.09 -23.28
CA GLN A 95 -12.18 -38.44 -23.50
C GLN A 95 -13.52 -38.45 -24.26
N SER A 96 -14.23 -37.33 -24.27
CA SER A 96 -15.41 -37.12 -25.10
C SER A 96 -15.13 -36.89 -26.58
N LEU A 97 -13.91 -36.58 -26.99
CA LEU A 97 -13.53 -36.49 -28.44
C LEU A 97 -13.39 -37.88 -29.07
N SER A 98 -13.33 -38.93 -28.32
CA SER A 98 -13.29 -40.30 -28.78
C SER A 98 -14.66 -40.95 -28.72
N GLY A 99 -15.72 -40.35 -29.23
CA GLY A 99 -17.01 -41.00 -29.57
C GLY A 99 -17.67 -41.91 -28.50
N GLY A 100 -17.25 -41.87 -27.25
CA GLY A 100 -17.79 -42.63 -26.15
C GLY A 100 -18.95 -41.88 -25.52
N LEU A 101 -20.06 -42.59 -25.39
CA LEU A 101 -21.27 -42.18 -24.65
C LEU A 101 -20.88 -41.51 -23.31
N THR A 102 -21.28 -40.26 -23.13
CA THR A 102 -21.23 -39.58 -21.82
C THR A 102 -21.93 -40.49 -20.80
N PRO A 103 -21.30 -40.78 -19.64
CA PRO A 103 -21.95 -41.56 -18.60
C PRO A 103 -23.27 -40.86 -18.20
N PRO A 104 -24.38 -41.60 -18.05
CA PRO A 104 -25.63 -41.04 -17.60
C PRO A 104 -25.41 -40.46 -16.18
N GLY A 105 -25.62 -39.13 -16.05
CA GLY A 105 -25.43 -38.40 -14.79
C GLY A 105 -24.24 -37.39 -14.79
N SER A 106 -23.39 -37.39 -15.80
CA SER A 106 -22.53 -36.22 -16.03
C SER A 106 -23.45 -35.11 -16.53
N ALA A 107 -23.88 -34.20 -15.64
CA ALA A 107 -24.46 -32.95 -16.09
C ALA A 107 -23.40 -32.29 -16.96
N ALA A 108 -23.56 -32.36 -18.26
CA ALA A 108 -22.63 -31.87 -19.22
C ALA A 108 -22.33 -30.41 -18.89
N LEU A 109 -21.07 -30.10 -18.70
CA LEU A 109 -20.61 -28.72 -18.81
C LEU A 109 -21.23 -28.21 -20.11
N ASN A 110 -21.93 -27.09 -20.06
CA ASN A 110 -22.47 -26.50 -21.26
C ASN A 110 -21.31 -26.01 -22.14
N TYR A 111 -20.85 -26.87 -23.07
CA TYR A 111 -19.81 -26.54 -24.04
C TYR A 111 -20.36 -25.68 -25.17
N ASP A 112 -21.54 -25.07 -25.00
CA ASP A 112 -22.02 -24.10 -25.94
C ASP A 112 -21.04 -22.91 -26.06
N TRP A 113 -20.72 -22.55 -27.29
CA TRP A 113 -19.80 -21.46 -27.60
C TRP A 113 -20.18 -20.16 -26.89
N SER A 114 -21.46 -19.89 -26.72
CA SER A 114 -21.98 -18.69 -26.04
C SER A 114 -21.53 -18.59 -24.58
N GLY A 115 -21.33 -19.75 -23.92
CA GLY A 115 -20.83 -19.81 -22.54
C GLY A 115 -19.29 -19.86 -22.46
N LEU A 116 -18.62 -20.47 -23.45
CA LEU A 116 -17.17 -20.69 -23.41
C LEU A 116 -16.35 -19.49 -23.85
N TRP A 117 -16.74 -18.75 -24.90
CA TRP A 117 -15.93 -17.68 -25.43
C TRP A 117 -15.59 -16.59 -24.40
N PRO A 118 -16.49 -16.19 -23.46
CA PRO A 118 -16.12 -15.19 -22.46
C PRO A 118 -15.00 -15.71 -21.54
N GLY A 119 -15.05 -16.99 -21.17
CA GLY A 119 -14.02 -17.65 -20.36
C GLY A 119 -12.67 -17.70 -21.08
N ILE A 120 -12.66 -18.06 -22.37
CA ILE A 120 -11.44 -18.12 -23.17
C ILE A 120 -10.80 -16.73 -23.26
N VAL A 121 -11.59 -15.69 -23.55
CA VAL A 121 -11.08 -14.31 -23.66
C VAL A 121 -10.59 -13.83 -22.28
N ALA A 122 -11.34 -14.10 -21.21
CA ALA A 122 -10.91 -13.75 -19.84
C ALA A 122 -9.58 -14.43 -19.46
N TRP A 123 -9.44 -15.71 -19.81
CA TRP A 123 -8.26 -16.52 -19.55
C TRP A 123 -7.02 -15.98 -20.28
N LEU A 124 -7.14 -15.66 -21.58
CA LEU A 124 -6.07 -15.07 -22.38
C LEU A 124 -5.71 -13.68 -21.87
N LEU A 125 -6.70 -12.84 -21.54
CA LEU A 125 -6.51 -11.50 -21.03
C LEU A 125 -5.82 -11.52 -19.65
N LEU A 126 -6.17 -12.48 -18.78
CA LEU A 126 -5.53 -12.65 -17.47
C LEU A 126 -4.07 -13.10 -17.62
N GLY A 127 -3.80 -14.05 -18.53
CA GLY A 127 -2.44 -14.46 -18.86
C GLY A 127 -1.58 -13.31 -19.38
N ALA A 128 -2.11 -12.51 -20.32
CA ALA A 128 -1.45 -11.32 -20.84
C ALA A 128 -1.20 -10.28 -19.71
N LEU A 129 -2.20 -10.03 -18.87
CA LEU A 129 -2.08 -9.12 -17.75
C LEU A 129 -0.96 -9.55 -16.76
N MET A 130 -0.85 -10.86 -16.49
CA MET A 130 0.21 -11.39 -15.62
C MET A 130 1.60 -11.20 -16.25
N VAL A 131 1.76 -11.51 -17.54
CA VAL A 131 3.05 -11.33 -18.25
C VAL A 131 3.48 -9.85 -18.21
N ILE A 132 2.54 -8.96 -18.51
CA ILE A 132 2.79 -7.50 -18.49
C ILE A 132 3.11 -7.04 -17.06
N ALA A 133 2.43 -7.58 -16.03
CA ALA A 133 2.68 -7.23 -14.63
C ALA A 133 4.08 -7.62 -14.16
N LEU A 134 4.62 -8.74 -14.65
CA LEU A 134 5.98 -9.18 -14.34
C LEU A 134 7.07 -8.33 -15.02
N GLY A 135 6.76 -7.76 -16.20
CA GLY A 135 7.69 -6.92 -16.97
C GLY A 135 7.45 -5.41 -16.86
N ARG A 136 6.58 -4.96 -15.95
CA ARG A 136 6.06 -3.58 -15.88
C ARG A 136 7.15 -2.50 -15.80
N ASP A 137 8.22 -2.74 -15.02
CA ASP A 137 9.22 -1.72 -14.67
C ASP A 137 10.08 -1.26 -15.84
N GLY A 138 10.18 -2.09 -16.91
CA GLY A 138 10.90 -1.75 -18.14
C GLY A 138 10.01 -1.29 -19.30
N LEU A 139 8.69 -1.52 -19.23
CA LEU A 139 7.79 -1.38 -20.37
C LEU A 139 6.89 -0.14 -20.30
N PHE A 140 6.50 0.28 -19.12
CA PHE A 140 5.48 1.31 -18.96
C PHE A 140 5.83 2.34 -17.88
N ARG A 141 5.38 3.58 -18.11
CA ARG A 141 5.30 4.57 -17.03
C ARG A 141 4.23 4.12 -16.03
N HIS A 142 4.49 4.33 -14.73
CA HIS A 142 3.64 3.85 -13.64
C HIS A 142 2.15 4.24 -13.80
N GLU A 143 1.86 5.47 -14.22
CA GLU A 143 0.51 5.96 -14.42
C GLU A 143 -0.24 5.23 -15.55
N HIS A 144 0.43 4.92 -16.66
CA HIS A 144 -0.16 4.16 -17.77
C HIS A 144 -0.39 2.70 -17.37
N TRP A 145 0.57 2.11 -16.65
CA TRP A 145 0.42 0.78 -16.08
C TRP A 145 -0.81 0.68 -15.19
N ARG A 146 -1.01 1.61 -14.24
CA ARG A 146 -2.17 1.61 -13.34
C ARG A 146 -3.50 1.62 -14.10
N ALA A 147 -3.64 2.51 -15.09
CA ALA A 147 -4.88 2.60 -15.88
C ALA A 147 -5.14 1.33 -16.68
N MET A 148 -4.13 0.85 -17.41
CA MET A 148 -4.23 -0.36 -18.22
C MET A 148 -4.53 -1.59 -17.36
N HIS A 149 -3.82 -1.77 -16.25
CA HIS A 149 -4.04 -2.87 -15.31
C HIS A 149 -5.49 -2.88 -14.79
N GLY A 150 -6.00 -1.74 -14.34
CA GLY A 150 -7.37 -1.63 -13.85
C GLY A 150 -8.42 -1.97 -14.90
N LEU A 151 -8.26 -1.48 -16.14
CA LEU A 151 -9.18 -1.76 -17.25
C LEU A 151 -9.14 -3.22 -17.70
N MET A 152 -7.94 -3.79 -17.83
CA MET A 152 -7.78 -5.21 -18.17
C MET A 152 -8.35 -6.12 -17.09
N ALA A 153 -8.06 -5.82 -15.81
CA ALA A 153 -8.61 -6.56 -14.67
C ALA A 153 -10.15 -6.51 -14.67
N LEU A 154 -10.75 -5.34 -14.93
CA LEU A 154 -12.20 -5.21 -15.05
C LEU A 154 -12.77 -6.05 -16.22
N GLY A 155 -12.09 -6.07 -17.35
CA GLY A 155 -12.44 -6.94 -18.47
C GLY A 155 -12.41 -8.42 -18.10
N VAL A 156 -11.34 -8.87 -17.42
CA VAL A 156 -11.23 -10.25 -16.90
C VAL A 156 -12.36 -10.55 -15.92
N ALA A 157 -12.65 -9.65 -14.99
CA ALA A 157 -13.71 -9.82 -14.00
C ALA A 157 -15.10 -9.94 -14.64
N GLY A 158 -15.46 -9.05 -15.55
CA GLY A 158 -16.76 -9.05 -16.22
C GLY A 158 -16.96 -10.28 -17.13
N LEU A 159 -15.95 -10.60 -17.94
CA LEU A 159 -15.97 -11.80 -18.79
C LEU A 159 -15.95 -13.08 -17.94
N GLY A 160 -15.21 -13.09 -16.82
CA GLY A 160 -15.19 -14.20 -15.87
C GLY A 160 -16.56 -14.46 -15.23
N VAL A 161 -17.24 -13.40 -14.77
CA VAL A 161 -18.62 -13.51 -14.23
C VAL A 161 -19.60 -13.98 -15.32
N LEU A 162 -19.51 -13.44 -16.52
CA LEU A 162 -20.34 -13.85 -17.63
C LEU A 162 -20.13 -15.33 -18.00
N HIS A 163 -18.87 -15.79 -18.02
CA HIS A 163 -18.52 -17.19 -18.21
C HIS A 163 -19.07 -18.05 -17.09
N ALA A 164 -18.81 -17.70 -15.84
CA ALA A 164 -19.24 -18.46 -14.70
C ALA A 164 -20.77 -18.66 -14.67
N THR A 165 -21.54 -17.59 -14.94
CA THR A 165 -23.01 -17.64 -14.90
C THR A 165 -23.61 -18.36 -16.12
N ARG A 166 -22.90 -18.44 -17.26
CA ARG A 166 -23.41 -19.13 -18.48
C ARG A 166 -22.98 -20.60 -18.59
N ALA A 167 -21.73 -20.89 -18.22
CA ALA A 167 -21.13 -22.21 -18.38
C ALA A 167 -20.98 -22.98 -17.05
N GLY A 168 -20.95 -22.27 -15.91
CA GLY A 168 -20.68 -22.88 -14.62
C GLY A 168 -21.90 -23.60 -14.03
N ARG A 169 -21.75 -24.88 -13.69
CA ARG A 169 -22.80 -25.70 -13.08
C ARG A 169 -23.41 -25.08 -11.83
N TYR A 170 -22.56 -24.61 -10.91
CA TYR A 170 -22.97 -24.01 -9.66
C TYR A 170 -23.34 -22.53 -9.80
N SER A 171 -22.60 -21.84 -10.64
CA SER A 171 -22.72 -20.38 -10.83
C SER A 171 -23.95 -19.97 -11.66
N ALA A 172 -24.58 -20.93 -12.37
CA ALA A 172 -25.86 -20.71 -13.06
C ALA A 172 -27.06 -20.66 -12.08
N ASP A 173 -26.91 -21.14 -10.84
CA ASP A 173 -27.93 -20.98 -9.81
C ASP A 173 -28.16 -19.50 -9.52
N PRO A 174 -29.44 -19.06 -9.41
CA PRO A 174 -29.77 -17.64 -9.22
C PRO A 174 -29.08 -17.00 -8.00
N THR A 175 -28.95 -17.74 -6.89
CA THR A 175 -28.33 -17.23 -5.66
C THR A 175 -26.85 -16.90 -5.87
N LEU A 176 -26.12 -17.83 -6.50
CA LEU A 176 -24.71 -17.64 -6.76
C LEU A 176 -24.47 -16.64 -7.90
N ALA A 177 -25.36 -16.62 -8.91
CA ALA A 177 -25.31 -15.62 -9.98
C ALA A 177 -25.49 -14.20 -9.43
N VAL A 178 -26.43 -13.97 -8.51
CA VAL A 178 -26.63 -12.68 -7.82
C VAL A 178 -25.36 -12.28 -7.06
N LEU A 179 -24.74 -13.20 -6.32
CA LEU A 179 -23.49 -12.93 -5.61
C LEU A 179 -22.38 -12.48 -6.58
N TRP A 180 -22.22 -13.16 -7.73
CA TRP A 180 -21.21 -12.80 -8.73
C TRP A 180 -21.42 -11.40 -9.29
N TRP A 181 -22.64 -11.07 -9.68
CA TRP A 181 -22.96 -9.74 -10.20
C TRP A 181 -22.84 -8.67 -9.11
N ALA A 182 -23.15 -8.96 -7.85
CA ALA A 182 -22.95 -8.05 -6.75
C ALA A 182 -21.45 -7.75 -6.51
N LEU A 183 -20.60 -8.79 -6.48
CA LEU A 183 -19.15 -8.63 -6.35
C LEU A 183 -18.56 -7.87 -7.55
N PHE A 184 -19.05 -8.13 -8.77
CA PHE A 184 -18.64 -7.38 -9.95
C PHE A 184 -19.06 -5.90 -9.86
N ALA A 185 -20.26 -5.61 -9.38
CA ALA A 185 -20.71 -4.24 -9.15
C ALA A 185 -19.82 -3.50 -8.13
N VAL A 186 -19.38 -4.20 -7.07
CA VAL A 186 -18.39 -3.67 -6.11
C VAL A 186 -17.05 -3.40 -6.79
N ALA A 187 -16.57 -4.28 -7.68
CA ALA A 187 -15.35 -4.07 -8.45
C ALA A 187 -15.45 -2.82 -9.36
N VAL A 188 -16.56 -2.68 -10.09
CA VAL A 188 -16.85 -1.49 -10.92
C VAL A 188 -16.87 -0.24 -10.05
N PHE A 189 -17.59 -0.27 -8.92
CA PHE A 189 -17.67 0.85 -7.99
C PHE A 189 -16.28 1.22 -7.44
N SER A 190 -15.44 0.25 -7.13
CA SER A 190 -14.06 0.49 -6.65
C SER A 190 -13.23 1.27 -7.67
N LEU A 191 -13.32 0.92 -8.95
CA LEU A 191 -12.63 1.67 -10.01
C LEU A 191 -13.24 3.06 -10.23
N LEU A 192 -14.56 3.18 -10.27
CA LEU A 192 -15.24 4.48 -10.34
C LEU A 192 -14.84 5.39 -9.19
N TRP A 193 -14.75 4.83 -7.97
CA TRP A 193 -14.28 5.56 -6.81
C TRP A 193 -12.88 6.12 -7.00
N VAL A 194 -11.94 5.27 -7.41
CA VAL A 194 -10.52 5.63 -7.54
C VAL A 194 -10.26 6.59 -8.70
N TYR A 195 -10.90 6.36 -9.86
CA TYR A 195 -10.58 7.09 -11.09
C TYR A 195 -11.52 8.24 -11.42
N VAL A 196 -12.71 8.31 -10.80
CA VAL A 196 -13.70 9.34 -11.09
C VAL A 196 -14.10 10.11 -9.83
N ILE A 197 -14.65 9.42 -8.82
CA ILE A 197 -15.25 10.09 -7.66
C ILE A 197 -14.19 10.80 -6.82
N LYS A 198 -13.11 10.10 -6.49
CA LYS A 198 -12.03 10.64 -5.66
C LYS A 198 -11.31 11.82 -6.31
N PRO A 199 -10.92 11.77 -7.60
CA PRO A 199 -10.40 12.94 -8.33
C PRO A 199 -11.37 14.12 -8.36
N ALA A 200 -12.67 13.88 -8.56
CA ALA A 200 -13.69 14.93 -8.52
C ALA A 200 -13.81 15.59 -7.14
N MET A 201 -13.68 14.80 -6.06
CA MET A 201 -13.62 15.33 -4.69
C MET A 201 -12.36 16.16 -4.44
N LYS A 202 -11.17 15.67 -4.88
CA LYS A 202 -9.91 16.42 -4.78
C LYS A 202 -9.97 17.76 -5.52
N ALA A 203 -10.62 17.79 -6.67
CA ALA A 203 -10.77 19.01 -7.48
C ALA A 203 -11.48 20.15 -6.72
N ARG A 204 -12.32 19.81 -5.71
CA ARG A 204 -13.04 20.78 -4.88
C ARG A 204 -12.21 21.33 -3.71
N CYS A 205 -11.08 20.69 -3.43
CA CYS A 205 -10.18 21.07 -2.33
C CYS A 205 -8.76 21.28 -2.86
N PRO A 206 -8.53 22.31 -3.69
CA PRO A 206 -7.23 22.59 -4.26
C PRO A 206 -6.25 23.11 -3.21
N TRP A 207 -4.98 22.89 -3.47
CA TRP A 207 -3.86 23.43 -2.71
C TRP A 207 -2.99 24.25 -3.65
N THR A 208 -2.24 25.18 -3.07
CA THR A 208 -1.31 26.02 -3.81
C THR A 208 0.09 25.88 -3.19
N VAL A 209 1.10 25.76 -4.03
CA VAL A 209 2.49 25.79 -3.58
C VAL A 209 2.78 27.16 -2.98
N SER A 210 3.01 27.23 -1.67
CA SER A 210 3.37 28.48 -0.98
C SER A 210 4.88 28.75 -1.01
N ALA A 211 5.70 27.69 -0.94
CA ALA A 211 7.16 27.82 -1.02
C ALA A 211 7.80 26.50 -1.50
N VAL A 212 8.97 26.64 -2.12
CA VAL A 212 9.92 25.56 -2.41
C VAL A 212 11.29 26.06 -1.99
N ALA A 213 11.95 25.33 -1.07
CA ALA A 213 13.24 25.71 -0.54
C ALA A 213 14.21 24.52 -0.54
N ARG A 214 15.47 24.73 -0.91
CA ARG A 214 16.51 23.71 -0.76
C ARG A 214 16.88 23.59 0.73
N VAL A 215 16.79 22.40 1.29
CA VAL A 215 17.02 22.15 2.72
C VAL A 215 18.23 21.26 3.00
N ALA A 216 18.74 20.57 1.98
CA ALA A 216 19.99 19.80 2.01
C ALA A 216 20.46 19.52 0.58
N ASP A 217 21.56 18.77 0.41
CA ASP A 217 22.01 18.37 -0.92
C ASP A 217 20.93 17.56 -1.64
N ARG A 218 20.56 17.98 -2.86
CA ARG A 218 19.50 17.37 -3.70
C ARG A 218 18.20 17.11 -2.95
N THR A 219 17.87 17.94 -1.93
CA THR A 219 16.71 17.76 -1.07
C THR A 219 15.99 19.08 -0.86
N TRP A 220 14.68 19.05 -1.05
CA TRP A 220 13.81 20.21 -1.08
C TRP A 220 12.70 20.11 -0.05
N GLU A 221 12.33 21.21 0.57
CA GLU A 221 11.08 21.36 1.30
C GLU A 221 10.03 21.98 0.37
N LEU A 222 8.94 21.26 0.14
CA LEU A 222 7.76 21.74 -0.56
C LEU A 222 6.69 22.09 0.47
N ARG A 223 6.15 23.32 0.39
CA ARG A 223 5.02 23.77 1.23
C ARG A 223 3.77 23.95 0.39
N LEU A 224 2.66 23.35 0.87
CA LEU A 224 1.36 23.47 0.23
C LEU A 224 0.38 24.13 1.19
N ARG A 225 -0.26 25.21 0.73
CA ARG A 225 -1.30 25.96 1.45
C ARG A 225 -2.68 25.56 0.94
N PRO A 226 -3.69 25.31 1.82
CA PRO A 226 -5.05 25.05 1.37
C PRO A 226 -5.67 26.28 0.73
N GLU A 227 -6.42 26.10 -0.38
CA GLU A 227 -7.09 27.18 -1.10
C GLU A 227 -8.61 27.04 -0.96
N GLY A 228 -9.23 27.92 -0.16
CA GLY A 228 -10.68 27.94 0.05
C GLY A 228 -11.24 26.83 0.97
N HIS A 229 -10.38 26.16 1.74
CA HIS A 229 -10.78 25.14 2.72
C HIS A 229 -9.85 25.13 3.95
N THR A 230 -10.25 24.44 5.03
CA THR A 230 -9.56 24.47 6.33
C THR A 230 -8.31 23.56 6.41
N GLY A 231 -7.85 23.01 5.31
CA GLY A 231 -6.72 22.10 5.30
C GLY A 231 -7.09 20.64 5.55
N LEU A 232 -6.11 19.86 6.00
CA LEU A 232 -6.20 18.42 6.19
C LEU A 232 -6.16 18.08 7.69
N ARG A 233 -7.02 17.16 8.11
CA ARG A 233 -6.90 16.50 9.42
C ARG A 233 -6.06 15.24 9.26
N TYR A 234 -4.93 15.17 9.94
CA TYR A 234 -4.00 14.04 9.89
C TYR A 234 -3.32 13.84 11.24
N GLN A 235 -2.52 12.81 11.36
CA GLN A 235 -1.66 12.53 12.52
C GLN A 235 -0.20 12.56 12.09
N PRO A 236 0.73 12.88 12.98
CA PRO A 236 2.16 12.74 12.70
C PRO A 236 2.49 11.33 12.22
N GLY A 237 3.40 11.22 11.26
CA GLY A 237 3.75 9.96 10.64
C GLY A 237 2.89 9.55 9.44
N HIS A 238 1.78 10.26 9.17
CA HIS A 238 1.02 10.05 7.93
C HIS A 238 1.76 10.56 6.70
N PHE A 239 1.40 10.00 5.54
CA PHE A 239 1.84 10.46 4.22
C PHE A 239 0.66 10.88 3.34
N ALA A 240 0.96 11.55 2.27
CA ALA A 240 -0.01 12.01 1.27
C ALA A 240 0.44 11.64 -0.14
N TRP A 241 -0.51 11.31 -1.01
CA TRP A 241 -0.29 11.33 -2.45
C TRP A 241 -0.51 12.74 -2.94
N ILE A 242 0.49 13.32 -3.57
CA ILE A 242 0.42 14.69 -4.09
C ILE A 242 0.60 14.72 -5.60
N SER A 243 -0.11 15.64 -6.24
CA SER A 243 0.00 15.96 -7.66
C SER A 243 0.18 17.46 -7.79
N VAL A 244 1.30 17.92 -8.36
CA VAL A 244 1.67 19.33 -8.44
C VAL A 244 1.78 19.77 -9.90
N GLY A 245 1.11 20.88 -10.26
CA GLY A 245 1.12 21.40 -11.63
C GLY A 245 0.37 20.50 -12.63
N ARG A 246 -0.51 19.61 -12.14
CA ARG A 246 -1.29 18.68 -12.96
C ARG A 246 -2.78 18.83 -12.62
N PRO A 247 -3.70 18.41 -13.51
CA PRO A 247 -5.13 18.33 -13.20
C PRO A 247 -5.43 17.36 -12.05
N ALA A 248 -6.53 17.57 -11.34
CA ALA A 248 -6.97 16.69 -10.23
C ALA A 248 -7.20 15.24 -10.64
N VAL A 249 -7.52 14.99 -11.91
CA VAL A 249 -7.73 13.66 -12.49
C VAL A 249 -6.44 12.98 -12.93
N SER A 250 -5.28 13.64 -12.79
CA SER A 250 -4.00 13.07 -13.16
C SER A 250 -3.68 11.85 -12.32
N LEU A 251 -3.15 10.82 -12.96
CA LEU A 251 -2.61 9.62 -12.31
C LEU A 251 -1.13 9.81 -11.88
N ASP A 252 -0.51 10.93 -12.27
CA ASP A 252 0.84 11.34 -11.85
C ASP A 252 0.76 11.88 -10.41
N GLU A 253 0.68 10.95 -9.47
CA GLU A 253 0.63 11.20 -8.02
C GLU A 253 1.83 10.52 -7.37
N ASN A 254 2.47 11.24 -6.46
CA ASN A 254 3.66 10.74 -5.77
C ASN A 254 3.42 10.75 -4.26
N PRO A 255 3.79 9.66 -3.53
CA PRO A 255 3.61 9.57 -2.10
C PRO A 255 4.77 10.24 -1.36
N PHE A 256 4.45 11.13 -0.42
CA PHE A 256 5.45 11.76 0.45
C PHE A 256 4.94 11.85 1.88
N SER A 257 5.82 11.55 2.83
CA SER A 257 5.53 11.73 4.25
C SER A 257 5.32 13.19 4.57
N ILE A 258 4.28 13.48 5.36
CA ILE A 258 3.99 14.83 5.84
C ILE A 258 5.02 15.15 6.93
N ALA A 259 5.77 16.22 6.75
CA ALA A 259 6.80 16.67 7.67
C ALA A 259 6.31 17.76 8.65
N SER A 260 5.21 18.48 8.34
CA SER A 260 4.54 19.40 9.27
C SER A 260 3.82 18.65 10.38
N ALA A 261 3.55 19.31 11.50
CA ALA A 261 2.69 18.80 12.56
C ALA A 261 1.25 19.33 12.42
N PRO A 262 0.23 18.54 12.81
CA PRO A 262 -1.15 19.02 12.83
C PRO A 262 -1.40 20.26 13.70
N ALA A 263 -0.59 20.46 14.75
CA ALA A 263 -0.69 21.61 15.66
C ALA A 263 -0.06 22.90 15.10
N GLU A 264 0.70 22.77 13.98
CA GLU A 264 1.27 23.94 13.30
C GLU A 264 0.25 24.62 12.38
N ASP A 265 0.72 25.44 11.49
CA ASP A 265 -0.01 26.10 10.43
C ASP A 265 -0.80 25.07 9.56
N PRO A 266 -1.93 25.42 8.92
CA PRO A 266 -2.65 24.55 7.98
C PRO A 266 -1.81 24.15 6.75
N ASP A 267 -0.65 24.76 6.55
CA ASP A 267 0.29 24.44 5.47
C ASP A 267 0.89 23.03 5.68
N LEU A 268 0.81 22.19 4.65
CA LEU A 268 1.51 20.92 4.63
C LEU A 268 2.95 21.11 4.15
N ARG A 269 3.90 20.50 4.85
CA ARG A 269 5.32 20.49 4.49
C ARG A 269 5.75 19.08 4.11
N PHE A 270 6.53 18.95 3.05
CA PHE A 270 7.10 17.71 2.56
C PHE A 270 8.59 17.88 2.34
N VAL A 271 9.37 16.90 2.80
CA VAL A 271 10.82 16.85 2.52
C VAL A 271 11.03 15.82 1.41
N ILE A 272 11.54 16.25 0.28
CA ILE A 272 11.60 15.48 -0.95
C ILE A 272 13.02 15.50 -1.52
N LYS A 273 13.61 14.29 -1.72
CA LYS A 273 14.91 14.09 -2.37
C LYS A 273 14.73 13.87 -3.86
N GLU A 274 15.65 14.39 -4.66
CA GLU A 274 15.73 14.17 -6.10
C GLU A 274 16.14 12.71 -6.39
N LEU A 275 15.18 11.88 -6.84
CA LEU A 275 15.40 10.46 -7.14
C LEU A 275 14.78 10.00 -8.47
N GLY A 276 13.82 10.74 -9.02
CA GLY A 276 13.09 10.34 -10.23
C GLY A 276 12.50 11.55 -10.97
N ASP A 277 11.71 11.29 -12.01
CA ASP A 277 11.24 12.31 -12.96
C ASP A 277 10.52 13.49 -12.32
N PHE A 278 9.64 13.27 -11.38
CA PHE A 278 8.93 14.33 -10.66
C PHE A 278 9.90 15.05 -9.69
N THR A 279 10.60 14.29 -8.86
CA THR A 279 11.43 14.84 -7.78
C THR A 279 12.63 15.61 -8.28
N ASN A 280 13.21 15.26 -9.44
CA ASN A 280 14.30 16.01 -10.08
C ASN A 280 13.87 17.39 -10.59
N ARG A 281 12.56 17.64 -10.72
CA ARG A 281 12.02 18.93 -11.18
C ARG A 281 11.48 19.81 -10.06
N ILE A 282 11.54 19.34 -8.81
CA ILE A 282 10.84 19.98 -7.70
C ILE A 282 11.38 21.38 -7.42
N GLY A 283 12.71 21.60 -7.53
CA GLY A 283 13.34 22.91 -7.36
C GLY A 283 12.91 23.96 -8.39
N GLY A 284 12.34 23.54 -9.53
CA GLY A 284 11.81 24.43 -10.57
C GLY A 284 10.33 24.79 -10.39
N ILE A 285 9.63 24.21 -9.40
CA ILE A 285 8.22 24.50 -9.15
C ILE A 285 8.09 25.90 -8.56
N ARG A 286 7.22 26.72 -9.16
CA ARG A 286 7.01 28.11 -8.73
C ARG A 286 5.93 28.20 -7.65
N PRO A 287 6.08 29.08 -6.65
CA PRO A 287 4.98 29.47 -5.78
C PRO A 287 3.76 29.90 -6.61
N GLY A 288 2.55 29.59 -6.13
CA GLY A 288 1.30 29.77 -6.87
C GLY A 288 0.91 28.60 -7.76
N THR A 289 1.78 27.58 -7.95
CA THR A 289 1.43 26.38 -8.71
C THR A 289 0.35 25.61 -7.97
N ARG A 290 -0.72 25.21 -8.69
CA ARG A 290 -1.82 24.43 -8.13
C ARG A 290 -1.37 22.99 -7.85
N ALA A 291 -1.82 22.46 -6.72
CA ALA A 291 -1.58 21.09 -6.29
C ALA A 291 -2.85 20.41 -5.79
N TYR A 292 -2.85 19.11 -5.78
CA TYR A 292 -3.93 18.29 -5.22
C TYR A 292 -3.35 17.26 -4.27
N VAL A 293 -4.03 17.07 -3.13
CA VAL A 293 -3.58 16.19 -2.06
C VAL A 293 -4.64 15.14 -1.79
N ASP A 294 -4.22 13.89 -1.80
CA ASP A 294 -4.99 12.76 -1.33
C ASP A 294 -4.34 12.21 -0.08
N ALA A 295 -4.93 12.47 1.06
CA ALA A 295 -4.39 12.15 2.39
C ALA A 295 -5.53 12.08 3.43
N PRO A 296 -5.30 11.57 4.66
CA PRO A 296 -4.08 10.96 5.13
C PRO A 296 -4.01 9.46 4.81
N PHE A 297 -2.79 8.95 4.70
CA PHE A 297 -2.47 7.52 4.61
C PHE A 297 -1.33 7.20 5.56
N GLY A 298 -1.11 5.89 5.81
CA GLY A 298 -0.02 5.41 6.65
C GLY A 298 -0.47 5.02 8.05
N SER A 299 0.42 4.31 8.73
CA SER A 299 0.17 3.76 10.06
C SER A 299 1.29 4.08 11.07
N LEU A 300 2.26 4.91 10.65
CA LEU A 300 3.43 5.28 11.46
C LEU A 300 3.07 6.31 12.55
N THR A 301 2.02 6.04 13.33
CA THR A 301 1.45 6.97 14.32
C THR A 301 1.67 6.51 15.75
N LEU A 302 1.83 7.45 16.68
CA LEU A 302 2.06 7.18 18.10
C LEU A 302 0.78 7.03 18.94
N ASP A 303 -0.40 7.12 18.36
CA ASP A 303 -1.68 7.10 19.09
C ASP A 303 -1.87 5.90 20.02
N ARG A 304 -1.37 4.74 19.60
CA ARG A 304 -1.47 3.49 20.36
C ARG A 304 -0.32 3.28 21.34
N HIS A 305 0.61 4.23 21.44
CA HIS A 305 1.83 4.15 22.20
C HIS A 305 1.98 5.36 23.14
N ARG A 306 0.85 5.90 23.61
CA ARG A 306 0.85 7.03 24.54
C ARG A 306 1.47 6.66 25.90
N ASP A 307 1.38 5.38 26.27
CA ASP A 307 1.92 4.83 27.53
C ASP A 307 3.40 4.43 27.42
N ALA A 308 4.04 4.57 26.24
CA ALA A 308 5.46 4.29 26.09
C ALA A 308 6.29 5.26 26.93
N ALA A 309 7.31 4.76 27.64
CA ALA A 309 8.16 5.55 28.51
C ALA A 309 9.04 6.57 27.76
N GLY A 310 9.27 6.35 26.45
CA GLY A 310 10.03 7.25 25.58
C GLY A 310 9.78 6.96 24.12
N VAL A 311 10.34 7.80 23.25
CA VAL A 311 10.18 7.70 21.78
C VAL A 311 11.55 7.66 21.12
N ALA A 312 11.87 6.55 20.47
CA ALA A 312 13.04 6.36 19.64
C ALA A 312 12.67 6.56 18.17
N LEU A 313 13.30 7.53 17.51
CA LEU A 313 13.12 7.84 16.11
C LEU A 313 14.37 7.42 15.34
N ILE A 314 14.25 6.54 14.34
CA ILE A 314 15.39 6.07 13.55
C ILE A 314 15.11 6.40 12.09
N ALA A 315 15.85 7.38 11.58
CA ALA A 315 15.65 7.93 10.26
C ALA A 315 16.84 7.68 9.33
N GLY A 316 16.57 7.32 8.07
CA GLY A 316 17.57 7.27 7.00
C GLY A 316 17.26 8.26 5.89
N GLY A 317 18.14 9.26 5.65
CA GLY A 317 17.96 10.26 4.62
C GLY A 317 16.63 11.01 4.74
N VAL A 318 15.81 11.00 3.68
CA VAL A 318 14.47 11.63 3.69
C VAL A 318 13.44 10.96 4.59
N GLY A 319 13.76 9.78 5.18
CA GLY A 319 12.97 9.20 6.26
C GLY A 319 12.88 10.08 7.50
N ILE A 320 13.62 11.17 7.57
CA ILE A 320 13.47 12.23 8.58
C ILE A 320 12.11 12.93 8.51
N ALA A 321 11.44 12.96 7.35
CA ALA A 321 10.18 13.71 7.17
C ALA A 321 9.09 13.34 8.19
N PRO A 322 8.68 12.07 8.37
CA PRO A 322 7.71 11.71 9.39
C PRO A 322 8.24 11.94 10.82
N MET A 323 9.56 11.85 11.03
CA MET A 323 10.17 12.12 12.34
C MET A 323 10.05 13.59 12.73
N LEU A 324 10.24 14.51 11.77
CA LEU A 324 10.01 15.95 11.98
C LEU A 324 8.55 16.21 12.36
N SER A 325 7.59 15.56 11.70
CA SER A 325 6.18 15.67 12.06
C SER A 325 5.90 15.24 13.50
N HIS A 326 6.48 14.10 13.93
CA HIS A 326 6.38 13.63 15.31
C HIS A 326 7.02 14.60 16.31
N LEU A 327 8.26 15.03 16.06
CA LEU A 327 8.97 15.94 16.94
C LEU A 327 8.22 17.26 17.12
N ARG A 328 7.75 17.85 16.03
CA ARG A 328 6.98 19.10 16.04
C ARG A 328 5.68 18.97 16.83
N GLN A 329 4.94 17.86 16.65
CA GLN A 329 3.71 17.62 17.39
C GLN A 329 3.97 17.36 18.88
N LEU A 330 4.98 16.53 19.20
CA LEU A 330 5.33 16.23 20.60
C LEU A 330 5.76 17.49 21.36
N ASP A 331 6.40 18.45 20.69
CA ASP A 331 6.73 19.74 21.31
C ASP A 331 5.48 20.62 21.48
N ALA A 332 4.61 20.67 20.47
CA ALA A 332 3.35 21.41 20.56
C ALA A 332 2.44 20.88 21.68
N ASP A 333 2.45 19.56 21.90
CA ASP A 333 1.71 18.89 22.99
C ASP A 333 2.40 19.00 24.35
N ALA A 334 3.60 19.63 24.41
CA ALA A 334 4.46 19.65 25.59
C ALA A 334 4.69 18.25 26.22
N ASP A 335 4.86 17.23 25.34
CA ASP A 335 5.03 15.85 25.74
C ASP A 335 6.34 15.67 26.53
N PRO A 336 6.30 15.19 27.79
CA PRO A 336 7.47 15.14 28.67
C PRO A 336 8.40 13.95 28.39
N ARG A 337 8.01 13.00 27.54
CA ARG A 337 8.77 11.78 27.30
C ARG A 337 10.15 12.06 26.72
N PRO A 338 11.19 11.35 27.17
CA PRO A 338 12.49 11.42 26.54
C PRO A 338 12.42 10.94 25.10
N ARG A 339 13.20 11.60 24.22
CA ARG A 339 13.23 11.32 22.79
C ARG A 339 14.66 11.15 22.33
N LEU A 340 14.89 10.15 21.51
CA LEU A 340 16.17 9.97 20.84
C LEU A 340 15.98 9.79 19.36
N LEU A 341 16.67 10.62 18.57
CA LEU A 341 16.72 10.53 17.12
C LEU A 341 18.09 9.99 16.68
N LEU A 342 18.13 8.78 16.12
CA LEU A 342 19.24 8.27 15.33
C LEU A 342 19.00 8.66 13.86
N TYR A 343 19.82 9.58 13.33
CA TYR A 343 19.65 10.11 11.99
C TYR A 343 20.82 9.73 11.08
N ALA A 344 20.58 8.71 10.24
CA ALA A 344 21.58 8.18 9.32
C ALA A 344 21.54 8.88 7.96
N ASN A 345 22.70 9.34 7.50
CA ASN A 345 22.92 9.94 6.20
C ASN A 345 24.22 9.42 5.59
N ARG A 346 24.41 9.63 4.29
CA ARG A 346 25.67 9.29 3.64
C ARG A 346 26.75 10.33 3.99
N THR A 347 26.45 11.61 3.80
CA THR A 347 27.36 12.73 4.04
C THR A 347 26.69 13.79 4.90
N ILE A 348 27.48 14.71 5.45
CA ILE A 348 27.00 15.82 6.29
C ILE A 348 26.04 16.76 5.53
N ASP A 349 26.28 16.98 4.25
CA ASP A 349 25.48 17.89 3.39
C ASP A 349 24.05 17.35 3.13
N GLN A 350 23.79 16.07 3.47
CA GLN A 350 22.49 15.45 3.34
C GLN A 350 21.63 15.55 4.61
N ILE A 351 22.17 16.12 5.68
CA ILE A 351 21.42 16.32 6.93
C ILE A 351 20.38 17.42 6.71
N VAL A 352 19.12 17.04 6.80
CA VAL A 352 17.96 17.95 6.63
C VAL A 352 17.63 18.59 7.97
N CYS A 353 17.28 19.87 7.99
CA CYS A 353 16.83 20.62 9.17
C CYS A 353 17.81 20.56 10.37
N ASP A 354 19.13 20.52 10.13
CA ASP A 354 20.14 20.40 11.18
C ASP A 354 20.03 21.50 12.25
N ALA A 355 19.81 22.74 11.84
CA ALA A 355 19.63 23.85 12.78
C ALA A 355 18.37 23.68 13.67
N GLU A 356 17.25 23.21 13.09
CA GLU A 356 16.03 22.92 13.84
C GLU A 356 16.25 21.77 14.84
N LEU A 357 16.93 20.70 14.42
CA LEU A 357 17.23 19.55 15.28
C LEU A 357 18.16 19.93 16.44
N LYS A 358 19.18 20.75 16.19
CA LYS A 358 20.10 21.28 17.22
C LYS A 358 19.36 22.15 18.25
N ALA A 359 18.50 23.07 17.78
CA ALA A 359 17.72 23.91 18.67
C ALA A 359 16.82 23.06 19.61
N ARG A 360 16.10 22.08 19.04
CA ARG A 360 15.25 21.15 19.82
C ARG A 360 16.04 20.31 20.82
N ALA A 361 17.28 19.93 20.48
CA ALA A 361 18.16 19.18 21.37
C ALA A 361 18.72 20.03 22.50
N THR A 362 18.80 21.35 22.31
CA THR A 362 19.28 22.29 23.36
C THR A 362 18.16 22.63 24.35
N ASP A 363 16.94 22.84 23.85
CA ASP A 363 15.84 23.42 24.63
C ASP A 363 14.82 22.35 25.12
N GLY A 364 14.98 21.08 24.75
CA GLY A 364 13.97 20.05 24.99
C GLY A 364 14.51 18.67 25.38
N PRO A 365 13.61 17.69 25.55
CA PRO A 365 13.97 16.31 25.93
C PRO A 365 14.51 15.48 24.73
N LEU A 366 14.84 16.10 23.62
CA LEU A 366 15.38 15.45 22.43
C LEU A 366 16.90 15.28 22.50
N ARG A 367 17.38 14.08 22.28
CA ARG A 367 18.77 13.77 21.98
C ARG A 367 18.90 13.41 20.50
N VAL A 368 19.80 14.04 19.79
CA VAL A 368 20.09 13.76 18.36
C VAL A 368 21.45 13.09 18.21
N VAL A 369 21.48 11.98 17.49
CA VAL A 369 22.69 11.25 17.14
C VAL A 369 22.75 11.14 15.62
N HIS A 370 23.68 11.83 15.00
CA HIS A 370 23.94 11.72 13.57
C HIS A 370 24.87 10.55 13.28
N VAL A 371 24.51 9.76 12.27
CA VAL A 371 25.30 8.61 11.79
C VAL A 371 25.67 8.90 10.33
N LEU A 372 26.97 8.95 10.00
CA LEU A 372 27.43 9.18 8.63
C LEU A 372 28.17 7.96 8.08
N SER A 373 27.77 7.48 6.90
CA SER A 373 28.51 6.39 6.24
C SER A 373 29.78 6.86 5.52
N GLU A 374 29.81 8.12 5.11
CA GLU A 374 30.99 8.79 4.50
C GLU A 374 31.25 10.12 5.25
N PRO A 375 31.79 10.04 6.48
CA PRO A 375 32.03 11.22 7.31
C PRO A 375 33.23 12.01 6.81
N PRO A 376 33.29 13.35 7.05
CA PRO A 376 34.51 14.12 6.87
C PRO A 376 35.58 13.74 7.93
N GLU A 377 36.85 14.06 7.68
CA GLU A 377 37.97 13.66 8.53
C GLU A 377 37.85 14.12 10.01
N ASN A 378 37.21 15.25 10.25
CA ASN A 378 37.00 15.82 11.59
C ASN A 378 35.67 15.44 12.23
N TRP A 379 35.01 14.39 11.73
CA TRP A 379 33.75 13.93 12.28
C TRP A 379 33.91 13.25 13.64
N THR A 380 33.14 13.66 14.64
CA THR A 380 33.16 13.11 16.00
C THR A 380 31.90 12.32 16.36
N GLY A 381 30.92 12.25 15.44
CA GLY A 381 29.67 11.48 15.63
C GLY A 381 29.82 10.01 15.26
N GLU A 382 28.70 9.31 15.24
CA GLU A 382 28.65 7.91 14.83
C GLU A 382 28.98 7.73 13.34
N THR A 383 29.60 6.61 12.98
CA THR A 383 30.04 6.31 11.60
C THR A 383 29.50 4.97 11.10
N GLY A 384 29.31 4.87 9.78
CA GLY A 384 28.83 3.66 9.12
C GLY A 384 27.31 3.54 9.08
N PHE A 385 26.79 2.37 9.39
CA PHE A 385 25.36 2.07 9.41
C PHE A 385 24.87 1.85 10.84
N VAL A 386 23.55 1.93 11.06
CA VAL A 386 22.97 1.65 12.37
C VAL A 386 23.14 0.17 12.71
N THR A 387 23.90 -0.12 13.76
CA THR A 387 24.25 -1.47 14.20
C THR A 387 23.68 -1.78 15.59
N ALA A 388 23.67 -3.07 15.95
CA ALA A 388 23.28 -3.51 17.29
C ALA A 388 24.14 -2.88 18.40
N GLU A 389 25.43 -2.70 18.15
CA GLU A 389 26.36 -2.06 19.10
C GLU A 389 25.99 -0.59 19.29
N MET A 390 25.69 0.13 18.21
CA MET A 390 25.24 1.52 18.26
C MET A 390 23.92 1.64 19.05
N ILE A 391 22.96 0.77 18.79
CA ILE A 391 21.69 0.77 19.54
C ILE A 391 21.94 0.52 21.04
N ARG A 392 22.76 -0.48 21.40
CA ARG A 392 23.11 -0.73 22.84
C ARG A 392 23.84 0.42 23.49
N ARG A 393 24.59 1.23 22.74
CA ARG A 393 25.30 2.41 23.26
C ARG A 393 24.35 3.54 23.63
N HIS A 394 23.25 3.66 22.88
CA HIS A 394 22.32 4.79 23.01
C HIS A 394 21.05 4.45 23.79
N PHE A 395 20.68 3.17 23.88
CA PHE A 395 19.49 2.68 24.57
C PHE A 395 19.90 1.62 25.63
N ASP A 396 19.49 1.83 26.86
CA ASP A 396 19.61 0.83 27.89
C ASP A 396 18.55 -0.27 27.77
N GLN A 397 18.62 -1.28 28.65
CA GLN A 397 17.69 -2.41 28.61
C GLN A 397 16.26 -2.02 28.96
N ASP A 398 16.04 -0.97 29.74
CA ASP A 398 14.71 -0.48 30.06
C ASP A 398 14.10 0.24 28.85
N ALA A 399 14.85 1.11 28.22
CA ALA A 399 14.43 1.78 26.98
C ALA A 399 14.08 0.78 25.87
N LEU A 400 14.87 -0.29 25.69
CA LEU A 400 14.57 -1.33 24.70
C LEU A 400 13.22 -2.05 24.95
N ARG A 401 12.77 -2.12 26.19
CA ARG A 401 11.51 -2.78 26.57
C ARG A 401 10.30 -1.84 26.60
N THR A 402 10.51 -0.58 26.96
CA THR A 402 9.42 0.36 27.32
C THR A 402 9.21 1.47 26.32
N TRP A 403 10.21 1.77 25.47
CA TRP A 403 10.09 2.79 24.44
C TRP A 403 9.41 2.27 23.19
N VAL A 404 8.85 3.18 22.41
CA VAL A 404 8.38 2.92 21.04
C VAL A 404 9.46 3.34 20.04
N PHE A 405 9.73 2.48 19.08
CA PHE A 405 10.71 2.69 18.01
C PHE A 405 10.01 2.97 16.71
N VAL A 406 10.23 4.14 16.13
CA VAL A 406 9.64 4.58 14.86
C VAL A 406 10.74 4.62 13.81
N LEU A 407 10.60 3.80 12.76
CA LEU A 407 11.60 3.60 11.73
C LEU A 407 11.10 4.12 10.39
N CYS A 408 11.90 4.95 9.71
CA CYS A 408 11.64 5.36 8.33
C CYS A 408 12.95 5.58 7.58
N GLY A 409 13.08 5.01 6.39
CA GLY A 409 14.29 5.09 5.59
C GLY A 409 14.31 4.10 4.42
N PRO A 410 15.46 3.89 3.78
CA PRO A 410 15.61 2.91 2.72
C PRO A 410 15.31 1.48 3.20
N PRO A 411 14.69 0.61 2.36
CA PRO A 411 14.31 -0.73 2.75
C PRO A 411 15.43 -1.59 3.35
N PRO A 412 16.67 -1.58 2.82
CA PRO A 412 17.76 -2.34 3.44
C PRO A 412 18.08 -1.90 4.87
N MET A 413 18.02 -0.59 5.16
CA MET A 413 18.20 -0.07 6.51
C MET A 413 17.07 -0.50 7.43
N LEU A 414 15.81 -0.39 6.97
CA LEU A 414 14.63 -0.78 7.77
C LEU A 414 14.71 -2.24 8.19
N HIS A 415 15.00 -3.15 7.25
CA HIS A 415 15.14 -4.58 7.54
C HIS A 415 16.27 -4.88 8.53
N ALA A 416 17.44 -4.25 8.33
CA ALA A 416 18.58 -4.46 9.21
C ALA A 416 18.28 -3.96 10.64
N VAL A 417 17.70 -2.78 10.78
CA VAL A 417 17.39 -2.17 12.09
C VAL A 417 16.24 -2.93 12.78
N GLU A 418 15.20 -3.33 12.06
CA GLU A 418 14.11 -4.14 12.59
C GLU A 418 14.64 -5.47 13.17
N GLN A 419 15.50 -6.16 12.43
CA GLN A 419 16.12 -7.39 12.89
C GLN A 419 16.96 -7.15 14.17
N VAL A 420 17.79 -6.11 14.15
CA VAL A 420 18.61 -5.75 15.33
C VAL A 420 17.74 -5.46 16.56
N LEU A 421 16.66 -4.68 16.41
CA LEU A 421 15.75 -4.38 17.53
C LEU A 421 15.05 -5.64 18.06
N THR A 422 14.65 -6.54 17.15
CA THR A 422 14.04 -7.83 17.49
C THR A 422 15.01 -8.71 18.25
N ASP A 423 16.26 -8.83 17.78
CA ASP A 423 17.32 -9.61 18.45
C ASP A 423 17.72 -9.04 19.81
N LEU A 424 17.55 -7.72 20.01
CA LEU A 424 17.74 -7.04 21.30
C LEU A 424 16.54 -7.19 22.25
N GLY A 425 15.45 -7.83 21.82
CA GLY A 425 14.28 -8.11 22.62
C GLY A 425 13.28 -6.97 22.71
N VAL A 426 13.30 -6.01 21.78
CA VAL A 426 12.24 -4.99 21.65
C VAL A 426 10.94 -5.67 21.29
N PRO A 427 9.83 -5.45 22.03
CA PRO A 427 8.54 -6.04 21.70
C PRO A 427 8.08 -5.64 20.28
N PRO A 428 7.63 -6.59 19.44
CA PRO A 428 7.21 -6.27 18.05
C PRO A 428 6.14 -5.18 17.96
N LYS A 429 5.24 -5.10 18.94
CA LYS A 429 4.22 -4.04 19.03
C LYS A 429 4.81 -2.64 19.21
N ASN A 430 6.05 -2.53 19.70
CA ASN A 430 6.75 -1.28 19.94
C ASN A 430 7.65 -0.87 18.77
N ILE A 431 7.72 -1.68 17.70
CA ILE A 431 8.47 -1.36 16.48
C ILE A 431 7.46 -0.92 15.43
N LEU A 432 7.49 0.36 15.07
CA LEU A 432 6.67 0.96 14.03
C LEU A 432 7.55 1.23 12.83
N LEU A 433 7.22 0.64 11.69
CA LEU A 433 7.91 0.89 10.43
C LEU A 433 6.92 0.98 9.28
N GLU A 434 7.25 1.78 8.28
CA GLU A 434 6.49 1.87 7.03
C GLU A 434 7.46 1.92 5.86
N GLN A 435 7.26 1.02 4.89
CA GLN A 435 8.05 0.97 3.67
C GLN A 435 7.32 1.70 2.56
N PHE A 436 8.02 2.57 1.83
CA PHE A 436 7.47 3.29 0.68
C PHE A 436 7.80 2.65 -0.67
N SER A 437 8.52 1.52 -0.68
CA SER A 437 8.72 0.71 -1.87
C SER A 437 7.57 -0.28 -2.01
N TYR A 438 6.77 -0.12 -3.04
CA TYR A 438 5.65 -1.02 -3.39
C TYR A 438 6.03 -2.00 -4.50
N ASP A 439 7.33 -2.25 -4.68
CA ASP A 439 7.90 -3.12 -5.71
C ASP A 439 8.06 -4.56 -5.24
#